data_58b03e0e786645347a1e30a51d2799c7
#
_entry.id   58b03e0e786645347a1e30a51d2799c7
#
_cell.length_a   1.000
_cell.length_b   1.000
_cell.length_c   1.000
_cell.angle_alpha   90.00
_cell.angle_beta   90.00
_cell.angle_gamma   90.00
#
_symmetry.space_group_name_H-M   'P 1'
#
loop_
_entity.id
_entity.type
_entity.pdbx_description
1 polymer ?
#
loop_
_entity_poly.entity_id
_entity_poly.type
_entity_poly.pdbx_seq_one_letter_code
_entity_poly.pdbx_strand_id
1 'polypeptide(L)'
;MAFHGDLSSYPLPDLLQWLDGSRKSGALSLTWESEQRKVFLLNGQIIASSAPGLWERLSRVVEQTGEARGDRALAGLKRAESLGAPIDAAIRQIAEEELVGSLVDLTPAQGRFHWSEDSDRGEDEWVALELPLRHVLFETLRRMDELMDVERALPHEQLVLRGTAGAKPSHALHRAILGIVNTGDDVTLSRIRLSLGLARSVVARAVFDMLRTGRAVVMGAAPIQSDPIADMLEKGAVLVRERQFDAAALIFASLLQSDPGDRRVREFARMVEREHVAAMYREMPPLSRFEVTDNSTILSSLRPEERSLVRWFQAGWDLSAVVLASTQRELETIRAVMRLIRMGALIDPRRE
;
A
#
# COMPACT_ATOMS: atom_id res chain seq x y z
N MET A 1 12.92 -26.48 7.32
CA MET A 1 13.81 -26.55 6.12
C MET A 1 13.71 -25.23 5.39
N ALA A 2 14.83 -24.63 5.00
CA ALA A 2 14.84 -23.40 4.19
C ALA A 2 15.55 -23.68 2.88
N PHE A 3 15.06 -23.12 1.77
CA PHE A 3 15.72 -23.16 0.47
C PHE A 3 15.46 -21.88 -0.30
N HIS A 4 16.35 -21.56 -1.21
CA HIS A 4 16.28 -20.36 -2.04
C HIS A 4 16.72 -20.68 -3.46
N GLY A 5 16.33 -19.83 -4.39
CA GLY A 5 16.69 -20.00 -5.80
C GLY A 5 16.33 -18.79 -6.63
N ASP A 6 16.58 -18.94 -7.91
CA ASP A 6 16.27 -17.97 -8.94
C ASP A 6 15.08 -18.46 -9.77
N LEU A 7 14.13 -17.58 -10.05
CA LEU A 7 12.92 -17.90 -10.81
C LEU A 7 13.19 -18.16 -12.29
N SER A 8 14.37 -17.78 -12.78
CA SER A 8 14.81 -18.17 -14.13
C SER A 8 15.17 -19.65 -14.23
N SER A 9 15.64 -20.25 -13.13
CA SER A 9 16.00 -21.67 -13.04
C SER A 9 14.84 -22.53 -12.54
N TYR A 10 13.97 -21.98 -11.71
CA TYR A 10 12.80 -22.64 -11.16
C TYR A 10 11.57 -21.72 -11.30
N PRO A 11 10.80 -21.86 -12.38
CA PRO A 11 9.69 -20.96 -12.69
C PRO A 11 8.67 -20.83 -11.56
N LEU A 12 8.11 -19.64 -11.38
CA LEU A 12 7.13 -19.36 -10.34
C LEU A 12 5.93 -20.34 -10.34
N PRO A 13 5.34 -20.69 -11.50
CA PRO A 13 4.26 -21.67 -11.54
C PRO A 13 4.65 -23.03 -10.95
N ASP A 14 5.85 -23.53 -11.29
CA ASP A 14 6.35 -24.81 -10.79
C ASP A 14 6.59 -24.78 -9.29
N LEU A 15 7.12 -23.65 -8.77
CA LEU A 15 7.30 -23.42 -7.36
C LEU A 15 5.96 -23.45 -6.59
N LEU A 16 4.96 -22.71 -7.09
CA LEU A 16 3.64 -22.67 -6.46
C LEU A 16 2.94 -24.03 -6.54
N GLN A 17 3.05 -24.75 -7.68
CA GLN A 17 2.50 -26.08 -7.84
C GLN A 17 3.15 -27.09 -6.87
N TRP A 18 4.47 -27.01 -6.68
CA TRP A 18 5.17 -27.85 -5.72
C TRP A 18 4.74 -27.60 -4.28
N LEU A 19 4.58 -26.31 -3.90
CA LEU A 19 4.11 -25.91 -2.56
C LEU A 19 2.67 -26.39 -2.29
N ASP A 20 1.77 -26.27 -3.28
CA ASP A 20 0.38 -26.76 -3.18
C ASP A 20 0.33 -28.29 -3.08
N GLY A 21 0.99 -28.99 -4.01
CA GLY A 21 1.00 -30.46 -4.06
C GLY A 21 1.63 -31.10 -2.82
N SER A 22 2.62 -30.45 -2.23
CA SER A 22 3.28 -30.90 -1.01
C SER A 22 2.58 -30.39 0.27
N ARG A 23 1.49 -29.66 0.17
CA ARG A 23 0.75 -29.03 1.30
C ARG A 23 1.68 -28.35 2.30
N LYS A 24 2.64 -27.59 1.79
CA LYS A 24 3.66 -26.95 2.63
C LYS A 24 3.04 -25.88 3.54
N SER A 25 3.67 -25.74 4.72
CA SER A 25 3.41 -24.64 5.67
C SER A 25 4.71 -23.88 5.90
N GLY A 26 4.65 -22.55 5.88
CA GLY A 26 5.83 -21.68 5.99
C GLY A 26 5.64 -20.34 5.28
N ALA A 27 6.74 -19.66 5.00
CA ALA A 27 6.77 -18.37 4.34
C ALA A 27 7.55 -18.44 3.01
N LEU A 28 6.93 -17.99 1.93
CA LEU A 28 7.55 -17.77 0.61
C LEU A 28 7.83 -16.28 0.44
N SER A 29 9.08 -15.91 0.37
CA SER A 29 9.52 -14.55 0.03
C SER A 29 9.93 -14.51 -1.43
N LEU A 30 9.39 -13.55 -2.16
CA LEU A 30 9.66 -13.29 -3.57
C LEU A 30 10.26 -11.89 -3.68
N THR A 31 11.35 -11.74 -4.44
CA THR A 31 12.03 -10.46 -4.64
C THR A 31 12.37 -10.30 -6.11
N TRP A 32 11.97 -9.17 -6.71
CA TRP A 32 12.27 -8.82 -8.09
C TRP A 32 12.43 -7.30 -8.23
N GLU A 33 13.43 -6.86 -8.95
CA GLU A 33 13.78 -5.44 -9.06
C GLU A 33 13.85 -4.76 -7.67
N SER A 34 12.99 -3.77 -7.42
CA SER A 34 12.85 -3.09 -6.12
C SER A 34 11.64 -3.58 -5.31
N GLU A 35 10.91 -4.58 -5.81
CA GLU A 35 9.69 -5.09 -5.20
C GLU A 35 9.96 -6.34 -4.36
N GLN A 36 9.18 -6.48 -3.30
CA GLN A 36 9.20 -7.65 -2.44
C GLN A 36 7.78 -8.07 -2.08
N ARG A 37 7.54 -9.38 -2.10
CA ARG A 37 6.28 -9.99 -1.67
C ARG A 37 6.58 -11.17 -0.76
N LYS A 38 5.84 -11.28 0.33
CA LYS A 38 5.92 -12.45 1.21
C LYS A 38 4.53 -13.07 1.33
N VAL A 39 4.47 -14.38 1.19
CA VAL A 39 3.22 -15.16 1.22
C VAL A 39 3.36 -16.21 2.31
N PHE A 40 2.41 -16.22 3.23
CA PHE A 40 2.38 -17.16 4.35
C PHE A 40 1.41 -18.29 4.03
N LEU A 41 1.88 -19.52 4.12
CA LEU A 41 1.13 -20.71 3.81
C LEU A 41 0.90 -21.58 5.04
N LEU A 42 -0.27 -22.21 5.09
CA LEU A 42 -0.61 -23.26 6.05
C LEU A 42 -1.31 -24.40 5.28
N ASN A 43 -0.68 -25.58 5.24
CA ASN A 43 -1.22 -26.76 4.56
C ASN A 43 -1.65 -26.51 3.11
N GLY A 44 -0.86 -25.74 2.34
CA GLY A 44 -1.16 -25.39 0.94
C GLY A 44 -2.23 -24.31 0.79
N GLN A 45 -2.63 -23.63 1.86
CA GLN A 45 -3.50 -22.45 1.81
C GLN A 45 -2.71 -21.18 2.11
N ILE A 46 -2.97 -20.12 1.40
CA ILE A 46 -2.45 -18.80 1.72
C ILE A 46 -3.28 -18.23 2.85
N ILE A 47 -2.63 -18.01 4.00
CA ILE A 47 -3.25 -17.45 5.19
C ILE A 47 -2.97 -15.96 5.39
N ALA A 48 -1.93 -15.45 4.73
CA ALA A 48 -1.62 -14.02 4.71
C ALA A 48 -0.69 -13.68 3.54
N SER A 49 -0.71 -12.42 3.14
CA SER A 49 0.24 -11.82 2.20
C SER A 49 0.79 -10.52 2.78
N SER A 50 2.08 -10.27 2.55
CA SER A 50 2.78 -9.07 2.97
C SER A 50 3.50 -8.44 1.78
N ALA A 51 3.52 -7.14 1.73
CA ALA A 51 4.36 -6.34 0.84
C ALA A 51 4.61 -4.97 1.45
N PRO A 52 5.76 -4.33 1.16
CA PRO A 52 6.01 -2.96 1.61
C PRO A 52 4.90 -2.01 1.16
N GLY A 53 4.34 -1.22 2.08
CA GLY A 53 3.27 -0.27 1.78
C GLY A 53 1.92 -0.89 1.38
N LEU A 54 1.66 -2.15 1.74
CA LEU A 54 0.42 -2.84 1.38
C LEU A 54 -0.80 -2.14 1.97
N TRP A 55 -0.76 -1.78 3.26
CA TRP A 55 -1.87 -1.12 3.94
C TRP A 55 -2.21 0.25 3.37
N GLU A 56 -1.22 1.01 2.92
CA GLU A 56 -1.42 2.31 2.29
C GLU A 56 -2.17 2.16 0.97
N ARG A 57 -1.77 1.17 0.15
CA ARG A 57 -2.44 0.88 -1.11
C ARG A 57 -3.89 0.46 -0.90
N LEU A 58 -4.13 -0.44 0.07
CA LEU A 58 -5.48 -0.86 0.45
C LEU A 58 -6.31 0.33 0.95
N SER A 59 -5.75 1.18 1.80
CA SER A 59 -6.43 2.37 2.32
C SER A 59 -6.85 3.31 1.20
N ARG A 60 -5.98 3.57 0.22
CA ARG A 60 -6.30 4.44 -0.93
C ARG A 60 -7.48 3.90 -1.73
N VAL A 61 -7.50 2.59 -1.99
CA VAL A 61 -8.62 2.00 -2.73
C VAL A 61 -9.91 2.12 -1.92
N VAL A 62 -9.89 1.82 -0.63
CA VAL A 62 -11.06 1.93 0.26
C VAL A 62 -11.57 3.38 0.34
N GLU A 63 -10.69 4.36 0.42
CA GLU A 63 -11.08 5.77 0.40
C GLU A 63 -11.77 6.20 -0.90
N GLN A 64 -11.30 5.70 -2.04
CA GLN A 64 -11.93 5.96 -3.34
C GLN A 64 -13.30 5.29 -3.46
N THR A 65 -13.58 4.25 -2.68
CA THR A 65 -14.94 3.67 -2.61
C THR A 65 -15.92 4.54 -1.82
N GLY A 66 -15.43 5.51 -1.06
CA GLY A 66 -16.24 6.35 -0.18
C GLY A 66 -16.65 5.70 1.14
N GLU A 67 -16.16 4.51 1.43
CA GLU A 67 -16.48 3.74 2.66
C GLU A 67 -15.65 4.19 3.87
N ALA A 68 -14.47 4.76 3.65
CA ALA A 68 -13.63 5.33 4.69
C ALA A 68 -13.35 6.81 4.44
N ARG A 69 -13.48 7.64 5.48
CA ARG A 69 -13.23 9.08 5.39
C ARG A 69 -12.19 9.51 6.43
N GLY A 70 -11.17 10.24 5.94
CA GLY A 70 -10.28 11.06 6.75
C GLY A 70 -8.86 10.52 6.94
N ASP A 71 -7.97 11.44 7.36
CA ASP A 71 -6.53 11.21 7.53
C ASP A 71 -6.18 10.20 8.65
N ARG A 72 -7.17 9.75 9.42
CA ARG A 72 -7.02 8.79 10.53
C ARG A 72 -7.45 7.37 10.18
N ALA A 73 -7.89 7.14 8.94
CA ALA A 73 -8.36 5.83 8.50
C ALA A 73 -7.26 4.76 8.64
N LEU A 74 -6.02 5.11 8.33
CA LEU A 74 -4.88 4.19 8.40
C LEU A 74 -4.59 3.75 9.84
N ALA A 75 -4.57 4.67 10.81
CA ALA A 75 -4.37 4.31 12.22
C ALA A 75 -5.47 3.38 12.72
N GLY A 76 -6.71 3.64 12.34
CA GLY A 76 -7.86 2.79 12.67
C GLY A 76 -7.77 1.40 12.08
N LEU A 77 -7.40 1.29 10.80
CA LEU A 77 -7.21 0.00 10.11
C LEU A 77 -6.07 -0.80 10.74
N LYS A 78 -4.91 -0.19 10.96
CA LYS A 78 -3.77 -0.85 11.60
C LYS A 78 -4.05 -1.27 13.04
N ARG A 79 -4.82 -0.46 13.79
CA ARG A 79 -5.27 -0.82 15.12
C ARG A 79 -6.22 -2.02 15.09
N ALA A 80 -7.19 -2.03 14.17
CA ALA A 80 -8.14 -3.13 14.03
C ALA A 80 -7.41 -4.44 13.70
N GLU A 81 -6.48 -4.41 12.75
CA GLU A 81 -5.63 -5.55 12.41
C GLU A 81 -4.82 -6.04 13.62
N SER A 82 -4.12 -5.14 14.31
CA SER A 82 -3.28 -5.48 15.46
C SER A 82 -4.08 -6.09 16.63
N LEU A 83 -5.38 -5.80 16.70
CA LEU A 83 -6.32 -6.38 17.68
C LEU A 83 -7.00 -7.66 17.16
N GLY A 84 -6.65 -8.15 15.96
CA GLY A 84 -7.23 -9.34 15.37
C GLY A 84 -8.69 -9.15 14.91
N ALA A 85 -9.11 -7.92 14.63
CA ALA A 85 -10.43 -7.67 14.10
C ALA A 85 -10.57 -8.27 12.68
N PRO A 86 -11.75 -8.78 12.30
CA PRO A 86 -11.96 -9.32 10.97
C PRO A 86 -11.78 -8.22 9.92
N ILE A 87 -10.97 -8.52 8.89
CA ILE A 87 -10.73 -7.62 7.77
C ILE A 87 -11.98 -7.58 6.90
N ASP A 88 -12.38 -6.37 6.49
CA ASP A 88 -13.50 -6.16 5.58
C ASP A 88 -13.31 -6.97 4.28
N ALA A 89 -14.41 -7.53 3.76
CA ALA A 89 -14.40 -8.33 2.54
C ALA A 89 -13.86 -7.55 1.32
N ALA A 90 -14.11 -6.23 1.27
CA ALA A 90 -13.59 -5.37 0.20
C ALA A 90 -12.06 -5.26 0.27
N ILE A 91 -11.49 -5.09 1.47
CA ILE A 91 -10.04 -5.04 1.68
C ILE A 91 -9.41 -6.38 1.29
N ARG A 92 -10.00 -7.50 1.71
CA ARG A 92 -9.53 -8.84 1.38
C ARG A 92 -9.52 -9.07 -0.13
N GLN A 93 -10.58 -8.67 -0.83
CA GLN A 93 -10.67 -8.77 -2.28
C GLN A 93 -9.59 -7.94 -2.98
N ILE A 94 -9.33 -6.71 -2.53
CA ILE A 94 -8.28 -5.86 -3.11
C ILE A 94 -6.90 -6.47 -2.85
N ALA A 95 -6.66 -7.01 -1.65
CA ALA A 95 -5.40 -7.67 -1.32
C ALA A 95 -5.16 -8.94 -2.16
N GLU A 96 -6.21 -9.70 -2.46
CA GLU A 96 -6.16 -10.83 -3.40
C GLU A 96 -5.80 -10.36 -4.82
N GLU A 97 -6.49 -9.34 -5.33
CA GLU A 97 -6.21 -8.75 -6.64
C GLU A 97 -4.75 -8.26 -6.75
N GLU A 98 -4.26 -7.62 -5.69
CA GLU A 98 -2.90 -7.11 -5.62
C GLU A 98 -1.86 -8.24 -5.53
N LEU A 99 -2.15 -9.31 -4.78
CA LEU A 99 -1.30 -10.48 -4.72
C LEU A 99 -1.16 -11.13 -6.11
N VAL A 100 -2.28 -11.45 -6.76
CA VAL A 100 -2.27 -12.07 -8.08
C VAL A 100 -1.58 -11.19 -9.12
N GLY A 101 -1.87 -9.88 -9.12
CA GLY A 101 -1.22 -8.94 -10.01
C GLY A 101 0.30 -8.90 -9.84
N SER A 102 0.79 -8.89 -8.61
CA SER A 102 2.24 -8.95 -8.33
C SER A 102 2.88 -10.24 -8.85
N LEU A 103 2.18 -11.38 -8.75
CA LEU A 103 2.68 -12.66 -9.28
C LEU A 103 2.72 -12.67 -10.82
N VAL A 104 1.76 -12.02 -11.47
CA VAL A 104 1.76 -11.81 -12.93
C VAL A 104 2.95 -10.96 -13.35
N ASP A 105 3.18 -9.84 -12.68
CA ASP A 105 4.32 -8.93 -12.97
C ASP A 105 5.68 -9.61 -12.74
N LEU A 106 5.76 -10.50 -11.73
CA LEU A 106 6.97 -11.26 -11.41
C LEU A 106 7.31 -12.33 -12.43
N THR A 107 6.33 -12.93 -13.09
CA THR A 107 6.55 -14.13 -13.92
C THR A 107 7.51 -13.89 -15.10
N PRO A 108 7.48 -12.75 -15.83
CA PRO A 108 8.47 -12.45 -16.85
C PRO A 108 9.77 -11.89 -16.27
N ALA A 109 9.81 -11.53 -15.00
CA ALA A 109 10.95 -10.87 -14.37
C ALA A 109 11.99 -11.88 -13.87
N GLN A 110 13.25 -11.46 -13.82
CA GLN A 110 14.31 -12.19 -13.16
C GLN A 110 14.21 -11.95 -11.64
N GLY A 111 13.43 -12.79 -10.97
CA GLY A 111 13.21 -12.72 -9.53
C GLY A 111 13.93 -13.82 -8.77
N ARG A 112 14.08 -13.62 -7.48
CA ARG A 112 14.58 -14.62 -6.53
C ARG A 112 13.48 -15.01 -5.57
N PHE A 113 13.55 -16.26 -5.10
CA PHE A 113 12.67 -16.74 -4.04
C PHE A 113 13.47 -17.29 -2.85
N HIS A 114 12.86 -17.19 -1.69
CA HIS A 114 13.31 -17.81 -0.47
C HIS A 114 12.11 -18.45 0.23
N TRP A 115 12.22 -19.73 0.50
CA TRP A 115 11.24 -20.49 1.27
C TRP A 115 11.78 -20.82 2.66
N SER A 116 10.95 -20.63 3.69
CA SER A 116 11.23 -21.06 5.05
C SER A 116 10.00 -21.76 5.63
N GLU A 117 10.20 -22.88 6.34
CA GLU A 117 9.12 -23.52 7.12
C GLU A 117 8.75 -22.73 8.37
N ASP A 118 9.56 -21.73 8.72
CA ASP A 118 9.19 -20.74 9.71
C ASP A 118 8.12 -19.80 9.14
N SER A 119 6.98 -19.76 9.80
CA SER A 119 5.85 -18.90 9.44
C SER A 119 5.75 -17.66 10.32
N ASP A 120 6.82 -17.34 11.06
CA ASP A 120 6.85 -16.10 11.83
C ASP A 120 6.66 -14.91 10.88
N ARG A 121 5.63 -14.12 11.15
CA ARG A 121 5.27 -12.95 10.36
C ARG A 121 6.14 -11.76 10.72
N GLY A 122 6.80 -11.81 11.87
CA GLY A 122 7.69 -10.77 12.35
C GLY A 122 7.00 -9.41 12.42
N GLU A 123 7.77 -8.37 12.09
CA GLU A 123 7.30 -6.97 12.01
C GLU A 123 6.77 -6.60 10.61
N ASP A 124 6.67 -7.55 9.68
CA ASP A 124 6.15 -7.29 8.33
C ASP A 124 4.70 -6.83 8.36
N GLU A 125 4.36 -5.90 7.50
CA GLU A 125 2.96 -5.55 7.24
C GLU A 125 2.30 -6.67 6.44
N TRP A 126 1.25 -7.27 6.96
CA TRP A 126 0.53 -8.36 6.31
C TRP A 126 -0.98 -8.17 6.36
N VAL A 127 -1.67 -8.77 5.40
CA VAL A 127 -3.12 -8.88 5.35
C VAL A 127 -3.51 -10.33 5.39
N ALA A 128 -4.45 -10.69 6.27
CA ALA A 128 -4.99 -12.03 6.38
C ALA A 128 -5.77 -12.38 5.10
N LEU A 129 -5.49 -13.55 4.54
CA LEU A 129 -6.15 -14.12 3.38
C LEU A 129 -6.56 -15.56 3.71
N GLU A 130 -7.57 -16.07 3.03
CA GLU A 130 -8.00 -17.46 3.15
C GLU A 130 -8.19 -18.02 1.74
N LEU A 131 -7.08 -18.22 1.02
CA LEU A 131 -7.10 -18.58 -0.38
C LEU A 131 -6.38 -19.92 -0.62
N PRO A 132 -7.00 -20.87 -1.34
CA PRO A 132 -6.27 -22.03 -1.83
C PRO A 132 -5.12 -21.58 -2.74
N LEU A 133 -3.89 -22.07 -2.52
CA LEU A 133 -2.73 -21.69 -3.32
C LEU A 133 -2.95 -22.00 -4.80
N ARG A 134 -3.61 -23.14 -5.12
CA ARG A 134 -3.98 -23.49 -6.48
C ARG A 134 -4.92 -22.48 -7.15
N HIS A 135 -5.82 -21.82 -6.40
CA HIS A 135 -6.68 -20.77 -6.96
C HIS A 135 -5.83 -19.61 -7.43
N VAL A 136 -4.89 -19.14 -6.59
CA VAL A 136 -3.97 -18.08 -6.94
C VAL A 136 -3.07 -18.45 -8.11
N LEU A 137 -2.56 -19.72 -8.16
CA LEU A 137 -1.78 -20.23 -9.27
C LEU A 137 -2.56 -20.17 -10.60
N PHE A 138 -3.77 -20.75 -10.63
CA PHE A 138 -4.59 -20.76 -11.84
C PHE A 138 -5.01 -19.38 -12.29
N GLU A 139 -5.34 -18.50 -11.33
CA GLU A 139 -5.70 -17.13 -11.65
C GLU A 139 -4.50 -16.34 -12.19
N THR A 140 -3.31 -16.56 -11.65
CA THR A 140 -2.06 -15.98 -12.18
C THR A 140 -1.82 -16.44 -13.62
N LEU A 141 -1.87 -17.75 -13.89
CA LEU A 141 -1.69 -18.29 -15.23
C LEU A 141 -2.73 -17.76 -16.22
N ARG A 142 -4.01 -17.74 -15.82
CA ARG A 142 -5.09 -17.18 -16.65
C ARG A 142 -4.83 -15.72 -17.01
N ARG A 143 -4.38 -14.91 -16.05
CA ARG A 143 -4.08 -13.49 -16.30
C ARG A 143 -2.85 -13.31 -17.20
N MET A 144 -1.88 -14.20 -17.11
CA MET A 144 -0.73 -14.20 -18.02
C MET A 144 -1.17 -14.48 -19.47
N ASP A 145 -2.04 -15.46 -19.67
CA ASP A 145 -2.58 -15.77 -21.00
C ASP A 145 -3.36 -14.59 -21.59
N GLU A 146 -4.05 -13.83 -20.76
CA GLU A 146 -4.82 -12.65 -21.17
C GLU A 146 -3.96 -11.38 -21.31
N LEU A 147 -2.69 -11.39 -20.86
CA LEU A 147 -1.84 -10.19 -20.84
C LEU A 147 -1.71 -9.53 -22.23
N MET A 148 -1.56 -10.32 -23.27
CA MET A 148 -1.49 -9.83 -24.65
C MET A 148 -2.75 -9.09 -25.10
N ASP A 149 -3.93 -9.51 -24.64
CA ASP A 149 -5.18 -8.83 -24.94
C ASP A 149 -5.32 -7.53 -24.16
N VAL A 150 -4.88 -7.54 -22.91
CA VAL A 150 -4.81 -6.32 -22.07
C VAL A 150 -3.86 -5.29 -22.69
N GLU A 151 -2.67 -5.69 -23.10
CA GLU A 151 -1.69 -4.83 -23.75
C GLU A 151 -2.18 -4.28 -25.10
N ARG A 152 -2.88 -5.10 -25.86
CA ARG A 152 -3.50 -4.65 -27.13
C ARG A 152 -4.62 -3.64 -26.90
N ALA A 153 -5.44 -3.82 -25.87
CA ALA A 153 -6.51 -2.90 -25.53
C ALA A 153 -5.99 -1.61 -24.86
N LEU A 154 -4.90 -1.71 -24.12
CA LEU A 154 -4.30 -0.64 -23.33
C LEU A 154 -2.80 -0.49 -23.67
N PRO A 155 -2.45 -0.10 -24.92
CA PRO A 155 -1.06 -0.12 -25.40
C PRO A 155 -0.14 0.88 -24.68
N HIS A 156 -0.69 1.93 -24.07
CA HIS A 156 0.09 2.91 -23.32
C HIS A 156 -0.72 3.56 -22.19
N GLU A 157 -0.01 4.09 -21.19
CA GLU A 157 -0.62 4.64 -19.97
C GLU A 157 -1.32 5.99 -20.16
N GLN A 158 -1.14 6.66 -21.31
CA GLN A 158 -1.74 7.95 -21.62
C GLN A 158 -3.15 7.83 -22.25
N LEU A 159 -3.72 6.63 -22.31
CA LEU A 159 -5.10 6.45 -22.74
C LEU A 159 -6.06 7.16 -21.78
N VAL A 160 -6.88 8.02 -22.35
CA VAL A 160 -7.94 8.74 -21.63
C VAL A 160 -9.16 7.83 -21.52
N LEU A 161 -9.63 7.67 -20.30
CA LEU A 161 -10.73 6.80 -19.94
C LEU A 161 -11.91 7.60 -19.39
N ARG A 162 -13.11 7.18 -19.71
CA ARG A 162 -14.35 7.71 -19.14
C ARG A 162 -15.26 6.58 -18.71
N GLY A 163 -15.90 6.74 -17.55
CA GLY A 163 -16.92 5.82 -17.07
C GLY A 163 -18.21 5.97 -17.91
N THR A 164 -18.85 4.87 -18.21
CA THR A 164 -20.17 4.86 -18.86
C THR A 164 -21.24 5.34 -17.88
N ALA A 165 -22.13 6.21 -18.31
CA ALA A 165 -23.21 6.74 -17.46
C ALA A 165 -24.06 5.60 -16.88
N GLY A 166 -24.25 5.61 -15.56
CA GLY A 166 -25.01 4.57 -14.86
C GLY A 166 -24.31 3.23 -14.69
N ALA A 167 -23.03 3.12 -15.05
CA ALA A 167 -22.27 1.89 -14.88
C ALA A 167 -22.20 1.46 -13.40
N LYS A 168 -22.58 0.21 -13.13
CA LYS A 168 -22.50 -0.35 -11.77
C LYS A 168 -21.17 -1.10 -11.61
N PRO A 169 -20.40 -0.80 -10.54
CA PRO A 169 -19.18 -1.55 -10.26
C PRO A 169 -19.51 -2.99 -9.90
N SER A 170 -18.67 -3.94 -10.34
CA SER A 170 -18.80 -5.36 -9.95
C SER A 170 -18.10 -5.66 -8.62
N HIS A 171 -17.07 -4.90 -8.27
CA HIS A 171 -16.31 -5.05 -7.03
C HIS A 171 -15.66 -3.73 -6.61
N ALA A 172 -14.98 -3.72 -5.45
CA ALA A 172 -14.43 -2.53 -4.82
C ALA A 172 -13.44 -1.77 -5.73
N LEU A 173 -12.52 -2.48 -6.41
CA LEU A 173 -11.56 -1.84 -7.31
C LEU A 173 -12.24 -1.14 -8.50
N HIS A 174 -13.26 -1.76 -9.12
CA HIS A 174 -14.05 -1.09 -10.17
C HIS A 174 -14.77 0.16 -9.64
N ARG A 175 -15.27 0.12 -8.40
CA ARG A 175 -15.89 1.29 -7.75
C ARG A 175 -14.89 2.42 -7.57
N ALA A 176 -13.68 2.11 -7.09
CA ALA A 176 -12.62 3.09 -6.93
C ALA A 176 -12.21 3.72 -8.27
N ILE A 177 -12.03 2.91 -9.32
CA ILE A 177 -11.70 3.39 -10.66
C ILE A 177 -12.82 4.28 -11.21
N LEU A 178 -14.10 3.87 -11.11
CA LEU A 178 -15.24 4.69 -11.53
C LEU A 178 -15.31 6.00 -10.78
N GLY A 179 -14.99 6.00 -9.49
CA GLY A 179 -14.88 7.22 -8.68
C GLY A 179 -13.87 8.21 -9.26
N ILE A 180 -12.74 7.70 -9.75
CA ILE A 180 -11.68 8.53 -10.35
C ILE A 180 -12.09 9.01 -11.76
N VAL A 181 -12.53 8.11 -12.65
CA VAL A 181 -12.82 8.46 -14.05
C VAL A 181 -14.07 9.34 -14.22
N ASN A 182 -14.96 9.39 -13.23
CA ASN A 182 -16.16 10.22 -13.24
C ASN A 182 -15.92 11.63 -12.67
N THR A 183 -14.69 12.01 -12.35
CA THR A 183 -14.38 13.36 -11.82
C THR A 183 -14.52 14.48 -12.86
N GLY A 184 -14.73 14.17 -14.13
CA GLY A 184 -14.97 15.13 -15.21
C GLY A 184 -13.73 15.58 -15.97
N ASP A 185 -12.52 15.31 -15.47
CA ASP A 185 -11.26 15.59 -16.15
C ASP A 185 -10.86 14.45 -17.09
N ASP A 186 -9.93 14.73 -18.03
CA ASP A 186 -9.30 13.70 -18.86
C ASP A 186 -8.43 12.78 -17.98
N VAL A 187 -9.00 11.65 -17.59
CA VAL A 187 -8.36 10.69 -16.68
C VAL A 187 -7.61 9.65 -17.49
N THR A 188 -6.30 9.61 -17.35
CA THR A 188 -5.45 8.62 -18.00
C THR A 188 -5.29 7.36 -17.14
N LEU A 189 -4.90 6.24 -17.78
CA LEU A 189 -4.56 5.00 -17.08
C LEU A 189 -3.43 5.23 -16.06
N SER A 190 -2.41 6.01 -16.43
CA SER A 190 -1.33 6.43 -15.52
C SER A 190 -1.87 7.14 -14.28
N ARG A 191 -2.80 8.11 -14.47
CA ARG A 191 -3.40 8.84 -13.35
C ARG A 191 -4.16 7.91 -12.40
N ILE A 192 -4.93 6.95 -12.93
CA ILE A 192 -5.64 5.95 -12.11
C ILE A 192 -4.64 5.14 -11.29
N ARG A 193 -3.59 4.61 -11.94
CA ARG A 193 -2.54 3.83 -11.30
C ARG A 193 -1.88 4.60 -10.15
N LEU A 194 -1.49 5.84 -10.42
CA LEU A 194 -0.86 6.70 -9.44
C LEU A 194 -1.79 7.04 -8.26
N SER A 195 -3.06 7.35 -8.54
CA SER A 195 -4.04 7.67 -7.50
C SER A 195 -4.31 6.49 -6.55
N LEU A 196 -4.32 5.27 -7.09
CA LEU A 196 -4.54 4.05 -6.30
C LEU A 196 -3.26 3.48 -5.69
N GLY A 197 -2.09 3.80 -6.27
CA GLY A 197 -0.79 3.25 -5.87
C GLY A 197 -0.64 1.75 -6.16
N LEU A 198 -1.49 1.19 -7.02
CA LEU A 198 -1.46 -0.22 -7.38
C LEU A 198 -0.50 -0.49 -8.54
N ALA A 199 -0.10 -1.76 -8.68
CA ALA A 199 0.70 -2.23 -9.80
C ALA A 199 -0.02 -1.99 -11.15
N ARG A 200 0.77 -1.83 -12.22
CA ARG A 200 0.22 -1.58 -13.57
C ARG A 200 -0.71 -2.69 -14.03
N SER A 201 -0.32 -3.94 -13.84
CA SER A 201 -1.10 -5.12 -14.21
C SER A 201 -2.48 -5.15 -13.55
N VAL A 202 -2.54 -4.80 -12.25
CA VAL A 202 -3.80 -4.77 -11.48
C VAL A 202 -4.76 -3.73 -12.05
N VAL A 203 -4.29 -2.51 -12.29
CA VAL A 203 -5.12 -1.41 -12.81
C VAL A 203 -5.48 -1.66 -14.27
N ALA A 204 -4.52 -2.05 -15.10
CA ALA A 204 -4.75 -2.35 -16.52
C ALA A 204 -5.78 -3.49 -16.68
N ARG A 205 -5.68 -4.54 -15.88
CA ARG A 205 -6.63 -5.65 -15.88
C ARG A 205 -8.04 -5.19 -15.49
N ALA A 206 -8.17 -4.44 -14.40
CA ALA A 206 -9.47 -3.96 -13.95
C ALA A 206 -10.12 -3.03 -15.00
N VAL A 207 -9.33 -2.14 -15.61
CA VAL A 207 -9.79 -1.26 -16.70
C VAL A 207 -10.18 -2.09 -17.93
N PHE A 208 -9.39 -3.09 -18.31
CA PHE A 208 -9.71 -3.99 -19.41
C PHE A 208 -11.07 -4.71 -19.21
N ASP A 209 -11.32 -5.22 -18.00
CA ASP A 209 -12.60 -5.82 -17.65
C ASP A 209 -13.76 -4.82 -17.71
N MET A 210 -13.51 -3.57 -17.30
CA MET A 210 -14.51 -2.49 -17.42
C MET A 210 -14.80 -2.14 -18.88
N LEU A 211 -13.78 -2.10 -19.75
CA LEU A 211 -13.96 -1.90 -21.20
C LEU A 211 -14.74 -3.03 -21.83
N ARG A 212 -14.36 -4.28 -21.55
CA ARG A 212 -15.03 -5.49 -22.07
C ARG A 212 -16.51 -5.57 -21.66
N THR A 213 -16.82 -5.09 -20.46
CA THR A 213 -18.19 -5.10 -19.92
C THR A 213 -18.96 -3.80 -20.18
N GLY A 214 -18.41 -2.88 -20.96
CA GLY A 214 -19.05 -1.60 -21.31
C GLY A 214 -19.21 -0.63 -20.13
N ARG A 215 -18.46 -0.79 -19.04
CA ARG A 215 -18.50 0.09 -17.87
C ARG A 215 -17.59 1.32 -18.02
N ALA A 216 -16.62 1.23 -18.90
CA ALA A 216 -15.76 2.34 -19.29
C ALA A 216 -15.54 2.34 -20.80
N VAL A 217 -15.09 3.46 -21.34
CA VAL A 217 -14.73 3.63 -22.75
C VAL A 217 -13.41 4.37 -22.86
N VAL A 218 -12.63 4.05 -23.89
CA VAL A 218 -11.44 4.82 -24.27
C VAL A 218 -11.88 6.01 -25.10
N MET A 219 -11.53 7.22 -24.68
CA MET A 219 -11.86 8.47 -25.39
C MET A 219 -10.77 8.88 -26.39
N GLY A 220 -9.58 8.36 -26.26
CA GLY A 220 -8.40 8.67 -27.06
C GLY A 220 -7.13 8.56 -26.24
N ALA A 221 -6.04 9.08 -26.80
CA ALA A 221 -4.78 9.23 -26.07
C ALA A 221 -4.60 10.71 -25.74
N ALA A 222 -4.23 11.03 -24.52
CA ALA A 222 -3.77 12.35 -24.19
C ALA A 222 -2.52 12.67 -25.02
N PRO A 223 -2.38 13.88 -25.59
CA PRO A 223 -1.16 14.26 -26.28
C PRO A 223 0.01 14.11 -25.30
N ILE A 224 1.11 13.51 -25.78
CA ILE A 224 2.37 13.44 -25.03
C ILE A 224 2.94 14.87 -25.04
N GLN A 225 2.39 15.73 -24.23
CA GLN A 225 3.04 16.99 -23.89
C GLN A 225 4.00 16.66 -22.75
N SER A 226 5.24 17.13 -22.88
CA SER A 226 6.14 17.16 -21.73
C SER A 226 5.48 18.04 -20.66
N ASP A 227 4.85 17.40 -19.70
CA ASP A 227 4.26 18.09 -18.56
C ASP A 227 5.33 18.16 -17.46
N PRO A 228 5.96 19.32 -17.23
CA PRO A 228 7.00 19.45 -16.21
C PRO A 228 6.52 19.03 -14.83
N ILE A 229 5.22 19.15 -14.56
CA ILE A 229 4.61 18.69 -13.33
C ILE A 229 4.59 17.17 -13.30
N ALA A 230 4.23 16.49 -14.39
CA ALA A 230 4.26 15.02 -14.47
C ALA A 230 5.66 14.47 -14.24
N ASP A 231 6.69 15.08 -14.85
CA ASP A 231 8.10 14.69 -14.62
C ASP A 231 8.52 14.85 -13.15
N MET A 232 8.07 15.93 -12.50
CA MET A 232 8.36 16.18 -11.09
C MET A 232 7.59 15.22 -10.17
N LEU A 233 6.35 14.89 -10.53
CA LEU A 233 5.56 13.89 -9.80
C LEU A 233 6.22 12.50 -9.89
N GLU A 234 6.74 12.12 -11.06
CA GLU A 234 7.46 10.86 -11.23
C GLU A 234 8.75 10.82 -10.41
N LYS A 235 9.55 11.91 -10.42
CA LYS A 235 10.74 12.02 -9.56
C LYS A 235 10.37 11.92 -8.08
N GLY A 236 9.29 12.58 -7.66
CA GLY A 236 8.78 12.47 -6.30
C GLY A 236 8.36 11.03 -5.96
N ALA A 237 7.72 10.32 -6.89
CA ALA A 237 7.34 8.91 -6.70
C ALA A 237 8.56 7.98 -6.57
N VAL A 238 9.66 8.26 -7.28
CA VAL A 238 10.94 7.54 -7.11
C VAL A 238 11.48 7.75 -5.69
N LEU A 239 11.52 8.99 -5.22
CA LEU A 239 12.00 9.31 -3.86
C LEU A 239 11.17 8.60 -2.78
N VAL A 240 9.86 8.50 -2.96
CA VAL A 240 8.98 7.74 -2.06
C VAL A 240 9.37 6.26 -2.02
N ARG A 241 9.59 5.64 -3.19
CA ARG A 241 10.05 4.24 -3.27
C ARG A 241 11.40 4.03 -2.59
N GLU A 242 12.30 5.02 -2.69
CA GLU A 242 13.59 5.03 -2.01
C GLU A 242 13.51 5.40 -0.53
N ARG A 243 12.29 5.58 0.02
CA ARG A 243 12.02 6.02 1.39
C ARG A 243 12.60 7.40 1.74
N GLN A 244 12.85 8.23 0.75
CA GLN A 244 13.30 9.62 0.92
C GLN A 244 12.08 10.56 1.07
N PHE A 245 11.23 10.29 2.05
CA PHE A 245 9.94 10.97 2.21
C PHE A 245 10.06 12.48 2.39
N ASP A 246 11.06 12.95 3.12
CA ASP A 246 11.26 14.38 3.35
C ASP A 246 11.66 15.09 2.04
N ALA A 247 12.49 14.46 1.20
CA ALA A 247 12.86 14.98 -0.10
C ALA A 247 11.66 14.99 -1.07
N ALA A 248 10.86 13.93 -1.07
CA ALA A 248 9.61 13.89 -1.83
C ALA A 248 8.64 14.98 -1.39
N ALA A 249 8.45 15.16 -0.08
CA ALA A 249 7.58 16.20 0.48
C ALA A 249 8.00 17.61 0.08
N LEU A 250 9.30 17.90 -0.01
CA LEU A 250 9.81 19.19 -0.50
C LEU A 250 9.45 19.45 -1.96
N ILE A 251 9.56 18.44 -2.85
CA ILE A 251 9.14 18.57 -4.25
C ILE A 251 7.66 18.94 -4.33
N PHE A 252 6.81 18.22 -3.61
CA PHE A 252 5.37 18.46 -3.66
C PHE A 252 4.97 19.79 -3.00
N ALA A 253 5.65 20.17 -1.92
CA ALA A 253 5.45 21.49 -1.31
C ALA A 253 5.79 22.63 -2.30
N SER A 254 6.89 22.49 -3.04
CA SER A 254 7.29 23.46 -4.08
C SER A 254 6.27 23.53 -5.23
N LEU A 255 5.79 22.39 -5.69
CA LEU A 255 4.75 22.34 -6.73
C LEU A 255 3.42 22.96 -6.25
N LEU A 256 3.02 22.71 -5.00
CA LEU A 256 1.83 23.31 -4.40
C LEU A 256 1.96 24.82 -4.18
N GLN A 257 3.16 25.32 -3.96
CA GLN A 257 3.41 26.77 -3.92
C GLN A 257 3.24 27.41 -5.29
N SER A 258 3.64 26.73 -6.37
CA SER A 258 3.51 27.22 -7.75
C SER A 258 2.07 27.15 -8.26
N ASP A 259 1.35 26.08 -7.96
CA ASP A 259 -0.08 25.89 -8.26
C ASP A 259 -0.81 25.19 -7.11
N PRO A 260 -1.38 25.97 -6.17
CA PRO A 260 -2.15 25.41 -5.06
C PRO A 260 -3.44 24.69 -5.51
N GLY A 261 -3.88 24.93 -6.75
CA GLY A 261 -5.08 24.35 -7.34
C GLY A 261 -4.85 22.98 -7.96
N ASP A 262 -3.61 22.58 -8.29
CA ASP A 262 -3.36 21.32 -8.99
C ASP A 262 -3.75 20.13 -8.10
N ARG A 263 -4.78 19.42 -8.55
CA ARG A 263 -5.33 18.28 -7.83
C ARG A 263 -4.34 17.11 -7.78
N ARG A 264 -3.57 16.89 -8.86
CA ARG A 264 -2.57 15.81 -8.96
C ARG A 264 -1.50 15.96 -7.88
N VAL A 265 -0.98 17.20 -7.75
CA VAL A 265 0.06 17.50 -6.75
C VAL A 265 -0.48 17.30 -5.32
N ARG A 266 -1.73 17.73 -5.06
CA ARG A 266 -2.36 17.50 -3.74
C ARG A 266 -2.57 16.02 -3.42
N GLU A 267 -2.99 15.22 -4.40
CA GLU A 267 -3.17 13.78 -4.25
C GLU A 267 -1.81 13.10 -3.96
N PHE A 268 -0.76 13.49 -4.69
CA PHE A 268 0.59 12.99 -4.45
C PHE A 268 1.16 13.42 -3.09
N ALA A 269 0.98 14.67 -2.69
CA ALA A 269 1.42 15.13 -1.37
C ALA A 269 0.78 14.30 -0.23
N ARG A 270 -0.51 14.01 -0.35
CA ARG A 270 -1.20 13.13 0.59
C ARG A 270 -0.66 11.69 0.56
N MET A 271 -0.34 11.19 -0.63
CA MET A 271 0.27 9.87 -0.77
C MET A 271 1.61 9.80 -0.03
N VAL A 272 2.50 10.78 -0.22
CA VAL A 272 3.80 10.85 0.48
C VAL A 272 3.61 10.88 1.98
N GLU A 273 2.66 11.69 2.47
CA GLU A 273 2.36 11.77 3.90
C GLU A 273 1.96 10.40 4.47
N ARG A 274 1.11 9.66 3.76
CA ARG A 274 0.68 8.31 4.17
C ARG A 274 1.79 7.28 4.15
N GLU A 275 2.57 7.25 3.07
CA GLU A 275 3.73 6.34 2.96
C GLU A 275 4.74 6.61 4.08
N HIS A 276 4.93 7.89 4.43
CA HIS A 276 5.80 8.27 5.53
C HIS A 276 5.24 7.80 6.89
N VAL A 277 3.94 8.02 7.14
CA VAL A 277 3.24 7.52 8.33
C VAL A 277 3.38 6.00 8.44
N ALA A 278 3.17 5.30 7.35
CA ALA A 278 3.31 3.86 7.32
C ALA A 278 4.74 3.39 7.65
N ALA A 279 5.74 4.07 7.08
CA ALA A 279 7.13 3.78 7.42
C ALA A 279 7.41 3.97 8.92
N MET A 280 6.82 5.01 9.53
CA MET A 280 6.94 5.24 10.96
C MET A 280 6.25 4.17 11.80
N TYR A 281 5.09 3.67 11.37
CA TYR A 281 4.41 2.56 12.08
C TYR A 281 5.16 1.23 12.01
N ARG A 282 6.06 1.05 11.04
CA ARG A 282 6.97 -0.12 11.06
C ARG A 282 8.01 -0.01 12.17
N GLU A 283 8.49 1.20 12.45
CA GLU A 283 9.43 1.43 13.57
C GLU A 283 8.72 1.46 14.92
N MET A 284 7.49 1.98 14.95
CA MET A 284 6.67 2.15 16.15
C MET A 284 5.26 1.59 15.90
N PRO A 285 5.02 0.28 16.10
CA PRO A 285 3.70 -0.32 15.91
C PRO A 285 2.57 0.39 16.65
N PRO A 286 1.33 0.37 16.13
CA PRO A 286 0.20 1.12 16.68
C PRO A 286 -0.11 0.86 18.16
N LEU A 287 0.11 -0.36 18.63
CA LEU A 287 -0.12 -0.74 20.03
C LEU A 287 1.11 -0.50 20.93
N SER A 288 2.15 0.16 20.42
CA SER A 288 3.33 0.49 21.23
C SER A 288 2.96 1.41 22.39
N ARG A 289 3.44 1.06 23.57
CA ARG A 289 3.36 1.85 24.78
C ARG A 289 4.76 2.31 25.14
N PHE A 290 4.88 3.54 25.55
CA PHE A 290 6.15 4.14 25.91
C PHE A 290 6.12 4.49 27.40
N GLU A 291 7.25 4.28 28.05
CA GLU A 291 7.45 4.73 29.44
C GLU A 291 7.93 6.18 29.45
N VAL A 292 7.48 6.93 30.44
CA VAL A 292 7.88 8.33 30.58
C VAL A 292 9.06 8.42 31.53
N THR A 293 10.08 9.17 31.13
CA THR A 293 11.26 9.42 31.96
C THR A 293 10.92 10.16 33.23
N ASP A 294 11.66 9.90 34.33
CA ASP A 294 11.58 10.65 35.57
C ASP A 294 12.44 11.93 35.55
N ASN A 295 13.13 12.21 34.42
CA ASN A 295 14.01 13.38 34.32
C ASN A 295 13.22 14.69 34.21
N SER A 296 13.10 15.39 35.32
CA SER A 296 12.35 16.64 35.42
C SER A 296 12.90 17.75 34.51
N THR A 297 14.19 17.76 34.21
CA THR A 297 14.80 18.73 33.30
C THR A 297 14.30 18.56 31.87
N ILE A 298 14.22 17.32 31.39
CA ILE A 298 13.69 17.02 30.07
C ILE A 298 12.19 17.37 30.01
N LEU A 299 11.42 16.94 31.01
CA LEU A 299 9.98 17.18 31.04
C LEU A 299 9.62 18.68 31.13
N SER A 300 10.42 19.49 31.81
CA SER A 300 10.20 20.95 31.90
C SER A 300 10.48 21.66 30.57
N SER A 301 11.36 21.13 29.72
CA SER A 301 11.73 21.72 28.43
C SER A 301 10.70 21.45 27.30
N LEU A 302 9.75 20.58 27.54
CA LEU A 302 8.75 20.16 26.52
C LEU A 302 7.77 21.31 26.20
N ARG A 303 7.37 21.36 24.92
CA ARG A 303 6.31 22.26 24.47
C ARG A 303 4.94 21.83 25.05
N PRO A 304 3.95 22.74 25.12
CA PRO A 304 2.62 22.41 25.67
C PRO A 304 1.98 21.20 25.00
N GLU A 305 2.10 21.09 23.69
CA GLU A 305 1.57 19.99 22.88
C GLU A 305 2.28 18.66 23.19
N GLU A 306 3.59 18.69 23.31
CA GLU A 306 4.42 17.54 23.67
C GLU A 306 4.11 17.04 25.10
N ARG A 307 3.85 17.95 26.02
CA ARG A 307 3.40 17.59 27.39
C ARG A 307 2.06 16.84 27.38
N SER A 308 1.16 17.20 26.47
CA SER A 308 -0.12 16.49 26.33
C SER A 308 0.09 15.06 25.87
N LEU A 309 0.99 14.83 24.91
CA LEU A 309 1.35 13.48 24.46
C LEU A 309 1.96 12.65 25.61
N VAL A 310 2.89 13.24 26.34
CA VAL A 310 3.54 12.57 27.50
C VAL A 310 2.50 12.17 28.55
N ARG A 311 1.53 13.04 28.87
CA ARG A 311 0.44 12.70 29.81
C ARG A 311 -0.40 11.51 29.37
N TRP A 312 -0.69 11.38 28.08
CA TRP A 312 -1.46 10.24 27.56
C TRP A 312 -0.67 8.93 27.68
N PHE A 313 0.64 8.95 27.40
CA PHE A 313 1.49 7.78 27.63
C PHE A 313 1.62 7.44 29.13
N GLN A 314 1.73 8.45 30.03
CA GLN A 314 1.68 8.22 31.48
C GLN A 314 0.36 7.57 31.92
N ALA A 315 -0.75 7.89 31.24
CA ALA A 315 -2.04 7.24 31.47
C ALA A 315 -2.16 5.84 30.87
N GLY A 316 -1.08 5.29 30.29
CA GLY A 316 -1.02 3.94 29.75
C GLY A 316 -1.59 3.78 28.34
N TRP A 317 -1.80 4.89 27.61
CA TRP A 317 -2.31 4.83 26.25
C TRP A 317 -1.25 4.28 25.29
N ASP A 318 -1.69 3.54 24.26
CA ASP A 318 -0.85 3.13 23.14
C ASP A 318 -0.76 4.22 22.07
N LEU A 319 0.20 4.09 21.15
CA LEU A 319 0.47 5.06 20.09
C LEU A 319 -0.79 5.38 19.27
N SER A 320 -1.55 4.36 18.89
CA SER A 320 -2.75 4.57 18.06
C SER A 320 -3.84 5.36 18.80
N ALA A 321 -4.03 5.12 20.09
CA ALA A 321 -4.97 5.88 20.91
C ALA A 321 -4.54 7.35 21.02
N VAL A 322 -3.24 7.60 21.21
CA VAL A 322 -2.66 8.94 21.24
C VAL A 322 -2.86 9.66 19.91
N VAL A 323 -2.59 9.00 18.77
CA VAL A 323 -2.79 9.56 17.43
C VAL A 323 -4.25 9.90 17.21
N LEU A 324 -5.18 9.00 17.55
CA LEU A 324 -6.62 9.21 17.35
C LEU A 324 -7.19 10.35 18.22
N ALA A 325 -6.63 10.58 19.39
CA ALA A 325 -7.03 11.66 20.31
C ALA A 325 -6.34 13.00 20.02
N SER A 326 -5.21 12.99 19.30
CA SER A 326 -4.46 14.21 18.99
C SER A 326 -5.27 15.16 18.12
N THR A 327 -5.11 16.46 18.33
CA THR A 327 -5.64 17.51 17.44
C THR A 327 -4.73 17.77 16.24
N GLN A 328 -3.49 17.30 16.28
CA GLN A 328 -2.54 17.40 15.18
C GLN A 328 -2.79 16.31 14.14
N ARG A 329 -2.22 16.49 12.94
CA ARG A 329 -2.23 15.44 11.92
C ARG A 329 -1.46 14.20 12.39
N GLU A 330 -1.83 13.05 11.89
CA GLU A 330 -1.22 11.77 12.21
C GLU A 330 0.31 11.82 12.08
N LEU A 331 0.83 12.27 10.92
CA LEU A 331 2.27 12.41 10.69
C LEU A 331 2.96 13.33 11.74
N GLU A 332 2.35 14.46 12.05
CA GLU A 332 2.90 15.42 13.01
C GLU A 332 2.93 14.83 14.42
N THR A 333 1.88 14.12 14.80
CA THR A 333 1.79 13.44 16.11
C THR A 333 2.88 12.37 16.24
N ILE A 334 3.05 11.50 15.23
CA ILE A 334 4.05 10.44 15.25
C ILE A 334 5.46 11.03 15.24
N ARG A 335 5.72 12.08 14.45
CA ARG A 335 7.00 12.81 14.48
C ARG A 335 7.30 13.42 15.85
N ALA A 336 6.29 13.96 16.52
CA ALA A 336 6.45 14.48 17.88
C ALA A 336 6.81 13.35 18.85
N VAL A 337 6.16 12.19 18.77
CA VAL A 337 6.51 11.01 19.59
C VAL A 337 7.94 10.54 19.31
N MET A 338 8.36 10.43 18.04
CA MET A 338 9.74 10.08 17.70
C MET A 338 10.76 11.10 18.27
N ARG A 339 10.41 12.36 18.24
CA ARG A 339 11.26 13.42 18.86
C ARG A 339 11.36 13.23 20.36
N LEU A 340 10.25 12.96 21.04
CA LEU A 340 10.22 12.69 22.48
C LEU A 340 11.09 11.47 22.86
N ILE A 341 11.08 10.42 22.03
CA ILE A 341 11.96 9.26 22.21
C ILE A 341 13.43 9.66 22.03
N ARG A 342 13.77 10.41 20.98
CA ARG A 342 15.16 10.89 20.76
C ARG A 342 15.66 11.81 21.87
N MET A 343 14.78 12.60 22.48
CA MET A 343 15.10 13.46 23.61
C MET A 343 15.20 12.69 24.93
N GLY A 344 14.82 11.41 24.96
CA GLY A 344 14.75 10.61 26.18
C GLY A 344 13.58 10.98 27.10
N ALA A 345 12.58 11.68 26.60
CA ALA A 345 11.34 11.95 27.33
C ALA A 345 10.40 10.75 27.35
N LEU A 346 10.45 9.94 26.29
CA LEU A 346 9.78 8.64 26.18
C LEU A 346 10.82 7.55 25.95
N ILE A 347 10.62 6.42 26.59
CA ILE A 347 11.47 5.23 26.50
C ILE A 347 10.66 4.12 25.84
N ASP A 348 11.21 3.52 24.77
CA ASP A 348 10.62 2.35 24.13
C ASP A 348 11.11 1.09 24.84
N PRO A 349 10.27 0.39 25.61
CA PRO A 349 10.70 -0.78 26.40
C PRO A 349 11.16 -1.97 25.54
N ARG A 350 10.95 -1.91 24.21
CA ARG A 350 11.40 -2.96 23.26
C ARG A 350 12.84 -2.75 22.78
N ARG A 351 13.46 -1.58 23.07
CA ARG A 351 14.82 -1.24 22.64
C ARG A 351 15.87 -1.41 23.75
N GLU A 352 15.45 -1.87 24.92
CA GLU A 352 16.33 -2.37 25.98
C GLU A 352 16.53 -3.89 25.83
#